data_abfe97f790ba9fa81c6fdad4d54b7779
#
_entry.id   abfe97f790ba9fa81c6fdad4d54b7779
#
_cell.length_a   1.000
_cell.length_b   1.000
_cell.length_c   1.000
_cell.angle_alpha   90.00
_cell.angle_beta   90.00
_cell.angle_gamma   90.00
#
_symmetry.space_group_name_H-M   'P 1'
#
loop_
_entity.id
_entity.type
_entity.pdbx_description
1 polymer ?
#
loop_
_entity_poly.entity_id
_entity_poly.type
_entity_poly.pdbx_seq_one_letter_code
_entity_poly.pdbx_strand_id
1 'polypeptide(L)'
;MRTKEEWENRYECVKRLMSVMDTLSIDFEGDTKKLQTCATMLRNPIIFDNNVKVVKTRLPYSIENMNQETEDHLIGISNIVLYMYKRRLHNKWNNVEDFKKTLKALNVLLPIEKSLNNTKVFKHEWSFNYDNIESCINWDKKLESVGITELICDKTKQKVPVSKIKEDWYESNKEYL
;
A
#
# COMPACT_ATOMS: atom_id res chain seq x y z
N MET A 1 -19.74 -6.53 5.53
CA MET A 1 -19.09 -5.24 5.86
C MET A 1 -18.72 -5.33 7.33
N ARG A 2 -17.49 -4.96 7.74
CA ARG A 2 -17.08 -5.00 9.17
C ARG A 2 -17.95 -4.05 9.98
N THR A 3 -18.29 -4.49 11.18
CA THR A 3 -18.97 -3.63 12.16
C THR A 3 -18.01 -2.54 12.67
N LYS A 4 -18.54 -1.53 13.31
CA LYS A 4 -17.75 -0.49 13.98
C LYS A 4 -16.79 -1.12 15.00
N GLU A 5 -17.30 -2.05 15.81
CA GLU A 5 -16.55 -2.77 16.84
C GLU A 5 -15.39 -3.59 16.27
N GLU A 6 -15.58 -4.30 15.14
CA GLU A 6 -14.51 -5.05 14.48
C GLU A 6 -13.39 -4.12 14.00
N TRP A 7 -13.71 -2.91 13.53
CA TRP A 7 -12.73 -1.91 13.16
C TRP A 7 -11.98 -1.33 14.35
N GLU A 8 -12.67 -1.06 15.46
CA GLU A 8 -12.06 -0.57 16.70
C GLU A 8 -11.11 -1.60 17.29
N ASN A 9 -11.52 -2.87 17.38
CA ASN A 9 -10.68 -3.97 17.85
C ASN A 9 -9.41 -4.15 17.00
N ARG A 10 -9.54 -4.00 15.70
CA ARG A 10 -8.40 -4.11 14.77
C ARG A 10 -7.43 -2.94 14.91
N TYR A 11 -7.95 -1.74 14.97
CA TYR A 11 -7.16 -0.54 15.22
C TYR A 11 -6.35 -0.65 16.50
N GLU A 12 -6.98 -1.04 17.60
CA GLU A 12 -6.32 -1.24 18.88
C GLU A 12 -5.26 -2.35 18.82
N CYS A 13 -5.55 -3.47 18.18
CA CYS A 13 -4.61 -4.57 17.99
C CYS A 13 -3.36 -4.10 17.23
N VAL A 14 -3.53 -3.44 16.10
CA VAL A 14 -2.42 -2.96 15.26
C VAL A 14 -1.61 -1.91 16.00
N LYS A 15 -2.25 -0.95 16.64
CA LYS A 15 -1.60 0.13 17.39
C LYS A 15 -0.75 -0.42 18.53
N ARG A 16 -1.30 -1.34 19.32
CA ARG A 16 -0.57 -2.02 20.41
C ARG A 16 0.61 -2.82 19.89
N LEU A 17 0.42 -3.59 18.81
CA LEU A 17 1.50 -4.39 18.23
C LEU A 17 2.67 -3.51 17.77
N MET A 18 2.39 -2.42 17.03
CA MET A 18 3.41 -1.49 16.59
C MET A 18 4.11 -0.79 17.76
N SER A 19 3.37 -0.41 18.82
CA SER A 19 3.95 0.19 20.02
C SER A 19 4.85 -0.77 20.78
N VAL A 20 4.50 -2.05 20.87
CA VAL A 20 5.36 -3.08 21.46
C VAL A 20 6.65 -3.25 20.65
N MET A 21 6.54 -3.27 19.32
CA MET A 21 7.70 -3.35 18.43
C MET A 21 8.63 -2.14 18.60
N ASP A 22 8.09 -0.93 18.76
CA ASP A 22 8.88 0.27 19.08
C ASP A 22 9.59 0.15 20.43
N THR A 23 8.90 -0.34 21.45
CA THR A 23 9.48 -0.52 22.80
C THR A 23 10.62 -1.52 22.79
N LEU A 24 10.50 -2.58 22.01
CA LEU A 24 11.54 -3.60 21.86
C LEU A 24 12.69 -3.14 20.96
N SER A 25 12.62 -1.92 20.41
CA SER A 25 13.60 -1.37 19.45
C SER A 25 13.93 -2.36 18.34
N ILE A 26 12.88 -3.02 17.81
CA ILE A 26 13.05 -4.03 16.77
C ILE A 26 13.62 -3.34 15.54
N ASP A 27 14.91 -3.52 15.34
CA ASP A 27 15.59 -3.11 14.12
C ASP A 27 15.66 -4.30 13.16
N PHE A 28 15.30 -4.04 11.91
CA PHE A 28 15.27 -5.03 10.85
C PHE A 28 16.40 -4.82 9.83
N GLU A 29 17.28 -3.84 10.05
CA GLU A 29 18.39 -3.57 9.16
C GLU A 29 19.25 -4.82 8.97
N GLY A 30 19.41 -5.23 7.73
CA GLY A 30 20.21 -6.38 7.35
C GLY A 30 19.59 -7.77 7.59
N ASP A 31 18.42 -7.89 8.23
CA ASP A 31 17.77 -9.18 8.49
C ASP A 31 16.45 -9.35 7.74
N THR A 32 16.55 -9.83 6.52
CA THR A 32 15.38 -10.07 5.63
C THR A 32 14.37 -11.05 6.23
N LYS A 33 14.82 -12.03 7.05
CA LYS A 33 13.90 -13.02 7.67
C LYS A 33 13.09 -12.39 8.77
N LYS A 34 13.71 -11.61 9.65
CA LYS A 34 13.01 -10.87 10.69
C LYS A 34 12.00 -9.92 10.09
N LEU A 35 12.40 -9.20 9.01
CA LEU A 35 11.51 -8.34 8.29
C LEU A 35 10.27 -9.06 7.76
N GLN A 36 10.47 -10.16 7.05
CA GLN A 36 9.36 -10.94 6.51
C GLN A 36 8.43 -11.46 7.63
N THR A 37 9.00 -11.87 8.76
CA THR A 37 8.23 -12.31 9.92
C THR A 37 7.37 -11.17 10.46
N CYS A 38 7.94 -9.99 10.65
CA CYS A 38 7.18 -8.83 11.11
C CYS A 38 6.17 -8.34 10.10
N ALA A 39 6.53 -8.30 8.83
CA ALA A 39 5.57 -7.99 7.78
C ALA A 39 4.36 -8.95 7.82
N THR A 40 4.61 -10.25 8.06
CA THR A 40 3.55 -11.25 8.20
C THR A 40 2.71 -11.04 9.44
N MET A 41 3.33 -10.76 10.58
CA MET A 41 2.62 -10.49 11.84
C MET A 41 1.73 -9.26 11.76
N LEU A 42 2.22 -8.18 11.15
CA LEU A 42 1.46 -6.94 10.95
C LEU A 42 0.41 -7.06 9.84
N ARG A 43 0.71 -7.82 8.79
CA ARG A 43 -0.16 -8.02 7.64
C ARG A 43 -1.48 -8.68 8.02
N ASN A 44 -1.44 -9.73 8.83
CA ASN A 44 -2.64 -10.48 9.19
C ASN A 44 -3.71 -9.60 9.87
N PRO A 45 -3.43 -8.84 10.93
CA PRO A 45 -4.44 -7.98 11.54
C PRO A 45 -4.82 -6.78 10.67
N ILE A 46 -3.97 -6.34 9.74
CA ILE A 46 -4.24 -5.16 8.91
C ILE A 46 -5.06 -5.51 7.66
N ILE A 47 -4.68 -6.57 6.94
CA ILE A 47 -5.13 -6.79 5.56
C ILE A 47 -5.84 -8.13 5.36
N PHE A 48 -5.46 -9.19 6.11
CA PHE A 48 -6.03 -10.52 5.93
C PHE A 48 -7.12 -10.84 6.93
N ASP A 49 -8.33 -10.72 6.45
CA ASP A 49 -9.47 -11.44 6.98
C ASP A 49 -10.25 -11.94 5.76
N ASN A 50 -10.37 -13.24 5.63
CA ASN A 50 -10.97 -13.90 4.47
C ASN A 50 -12.40 -13.46 4.15
N ASN A 51 -13.04 -12.68 5.04
CA ASN A 51 -14.43 -12.26 4.93
C ASN A 51 -14.65 -10.76 4.78
N VAL A 52 -13.61 -9.92 4.67
CA VAL A 52 -13.81 -8.47 4.74
C VAL A 52 -13.10 -7.72 3.62
N LYS A 53 -13.88 -6.91 2.91
CA LYS A 53 -13.36 -5.93 1.97
C LYS A 53 -12.45 -4.95 2.73
N VAL A 54 -11.15 -5.07 2.52
CA VAL A 54 -10.14 -4.14 3.02
C VAL A 54 -10.47 -2.73 2.52
N VAL A 55 -10.20 -1.73 3.35
CA VAL A 55 -10.26 -0.33 2.90
C VAL A 55 -9.22 -0.16 1.80
N LYS A 56 -9.69 0.09 0.60
CA LYS A 56 -8.86 0.25 -0.59
C LYS A 56 -9.35 1.41 -1.43
N THR A 57 -8.46 2.02 -2.18
CA THR A 57 -8.77 3.07 -3.14
C THR A 57 -8.40 2.59 -4.52
N ARG A 58 -9.39 2.35 -5.37
CA ARG A 58 -9.15 2.14 -6.78
C ARG A 58 -8.89 3.50 -7.43
N LEU A 59 -7.78 3.62 -8.15
CA LEU A 59 -7.54 4.79 -8.98
C LEU A 59 -8.60 4.84 -10.11
N PRO A 60 -9.15 6.03 -10.41
CA PRO A 60 -10.11 6.21 -11.50
C PRO A 60 -9.39 6.28 -12.85
N TYR A 61 -8.51 5.32 -13.10
CA TYR A 61 -7.67 5.23 -14.28
C TYR A 61 -7.54 3.78 -14.73
N SER A 62 -7.26 3.59 -16.03
CA SER A 62 -7.01 2.29 -16.65
C SER A 62 -5.80 2.35 -17.58
N ILE A 63 -5.23 1.19 -17.86
CA ILE A 63 -4.17 1.05 -18.87
C ILE A 63 -4.83 0.82 -20.23
N GLU A 64 -4.28 1.42 -21.29
CA GLU A 64 -4.80 1.27 -22.65
C GLU A 64 -4.68 -0.17 -23.17
N ASN A 65 -5.70 -0.66 -23.86
CA ASN A 65 -5.72 -1.95 -24.57
C ASN A 65 -5.48 -3.21 -23.73
N MET A 66 -5.99 -3.25 -22.50
CA MET A 66 -5.92 -4.46 -21.67
C MET A 66 -6.90 -5.55 -22.15
N ASN A 67 -6.40 -6.78 -22.32
CA ASN A 67 -7.21 -7.94 -22.71
C ASN A 67 -7.85 -8.66 -21.54
N GLN A 68 -7.17 -8.74 -20.39
CA GLN A 68 -7.66 -9.38 -19.17
C GLN A 68 -7.24 -8.54 -17.97
N GLU A 69 -8.22 -7.91 -17.35
CA GLU A 69 -7.98 -7.08 -16.18
C GLU A 69 -7.94 -7.90 -14.89
N THR A 70 -7.00 -7.54 -14.02
CA THR A 70 -6.99 -7.90 -12.61
C THR A 70 -6.66 -6.68 -11.79
N GLU A 71 -7.22 -6.57 -10.59
CA GLU A 71 -6.80 -5.50 -9.67
C GLU A 71 -5.47 -5.87 -9.01
N ASP A 72 -4.48 -4.99 -9.09
CA ASP A 72 -3.23 -5.13 -8.34
C ASP A 72 -2.98 -3.96 -7.40
N HIS A 73 -2.26 -4.27 -6.32
CA HIS A 73 -1.81 -3.27 -5.38
C HIS A 73 -0.58 -2.54 -5.93
N LEU A 74 -0.71 -1.25 -6.16
CA LEU A 74 0.42 -0.43 -6.61
C LEU A 74 1.53 -0.38 -5.56
N ILE A 75 1.14 -0.38 -4.28
CA ILE A 75 2.06 -0.55 -3.15
C ILE A 75 1.85 -1.97 -2.63
N GLY A 76 2.89 -2.80 -2.68
CA GLY A 76 2.81 -4.17 -2.18
C GLY A 76 2.39 -4.21 -0.71
N ILE A 77 1.53 -5.18 -0.36
CA ILE A 77 0.92 -5.27 0.98
C ILE A 77 1.95 -5.29 2.10
N SER A 78 3.05 -6.04 1.93
CA SER A 78 4.14 -6.06 2.91
C SER A 78 4.81 -4.70 3.05
N ASN A 79 4.95 -3.97 1.94
CA ASN A 79 5.51 -2.62 1.94
C ASN A 79 4.59 -1.62 2.66
N ILE A 80 3.26 -1.76 2.51
CA ILE A 80 2.30 -0.93 3.25
C ILE A 80 2.53 -1.06 4.76
N VAL A 81 2.57 -2.28 5.29
CA VAL A 81 2.69 -2.49 6.74
C VAL A 81 4.04 -2.05 7.28
N LEU A 82 5.10 -2.28 6.53
CA LEU A 82 6.45 -1.86 6.91
C LEU A 82 6.62 -0.34 6.85
N TYR A 83 6.07 0.28 5.81
CA TYR A 83 6.02 1.74 5.70
C TYR A 83 5.30 2.35 6.90
N MET A 84 4.09 1.86 7.22
CA MET A 84 3.33 2.33 8.37
C MET A 84 4.12 2.22 9.67
N TYR A 85 4.82 1.10 9.88
CA TYR A 85 5.64 0.88 11.06
C TYR A 85 6.86 1.79 11.10
N LYS A 86 7.69 1.80 10.07
CA LYS A 86 8.93 2.61 10.02
C LYS A 86 8.66 4.12 10.07
N ARG A 87 7.57 4.59 9.49
CA ARG A 87 7.13 5.99 9.60
C ARG A 87 6.40 6.29 10.91
N ARG A 88 6.24 5.28 11.78
CA ARG A 88 5.55 5.39 13.06
C ARG A 88 4.17 6.03 12.92
N LEU A 89 3.44 5.69 11.86
CA LEU A 89 2.14 6.28 11.58
C LEU A 89 1.11 6.00 12.67
N HIS A 90 1.27 4.87 13.39
CA HIS A 90 0.44 4.53 14.55
C HIS A 90 0.48 5.57 15.67
N ASN A 91 1.54 6.38 15.77
CA ASN A 91 1.63 7.48 16.72
C ASN A 91 0.82 8.71 16.30
N LYS A 92 0.46 8.80 15.03
CA LYS A 92 -0.38 9.88 14.48
C LYS A 92 -1.88 9.58 14.57
N TRP A 93 -2.26 8.32 14.81
CA TRP A 93 -3.69 7.94 14.84
C TRP A 93 -4.31 8.25 16.19
N ASN A 94 -5.30 9.12 16.20
CA ASN A 94 -6.10 9.45 17.37
C ASN A 94 -7.31 8.50 17.55
N ASN A 95 -7.76 7.93 16.44
CA ASN A 95 -8.95 7.07 16.40
C ASN A 95 -8.92 6.13 15.20
N VAL A 96 -9.93 5.26 15.13
CA VAL A 96 -10.07 4.27 14.04
C VAL A 96 -10.22 4.90 12.66
N GLU A 97 -10.74 6.11 12.55
CA GLU A 97 -10.92 6.76 11.26
C GLU A 97 -9.57 7.23 10.68
N ASP A 98 -8.64 7.69 11.51
CA ASP A 98 -7.29 8.04 11.07
C ASP A 98 -6.54 6.81 10.55
N PHE A 99 -6.69 5.67 11.24
CA PHE A 99 -6.16 4.38 10.77
C PHE A 99 -6.76 3.97 9.42
N LYS A 100 -8.08 4.09 9.25
CA LYS A 100 -8.74 3.80 7.97
C LYS A 100 -8.28 4.73 6.84
N LYS A 101 -8.07 6.02 7.12
CA LYS A 101 -7.57 6.99 6.15
C LYS A 101 -6.15 6.63 5.71
N THR A 102 -5.26 6.27 6.66
CA THR A 102 -3.91 5.76 6.33
C THR A 102 -3.99 4.51 5.45
N LEU A 103 -4.82 3.53 5.81
CA LEU A 103 -5.01 2.35 4.97
C LEU A 103 -5.54 2.70 3.58
N LYS A 104 -6.50 3.60 3.49
CA LYS A 104 -7.07 4.06 2.23
C LYS A 104 -6.04 4.77 1.35
N ALA A 105 -5.17 5.57 1.97
CA ALA A 105 -4.09 6.25 1.27
C ALA A 105 -3.06 5.27 0.69
N LEU A 106 -2.65 4.27 1.46
CA LEU A 106 -1.61 3.32 1.09
C LEU A 106 -2.12 2.14 0.23
N ASN A 107 -3.35 1.70 0.44
CA ASN A 107 -3.92 0.55 -0.26
C ASN A 107 -4.53 0.94 -1.61
N VAL A 108 -3.67 1.39 -2.51
CA VAL A 108 -4.03 1.87 -3.85
C VAL A 108 -4.05 0.73 -4.83
N LEU A 109 -5.16 0.61 -5.57
CA LEU A 109 -5.36 -0.39 -6.60
C LEU A 109 -5.44 0.24 -7.98
N LEU A 110 -4.88 -0.47 -8.95
CA LEU A 110 -5.04 -0.17 -10.37
C LEU A 110 -5.44 -1.46 -11.10
N PRO A 111 -6.41 -1.42 -12.02
CA PRO A 111 -6.60 -2.50 -12.98
C PRO A 111 -5.36 -2.63 -13.86
N ILE A 112 -4.79 -3.82 -13.88
CA ILE A 112 -3.62 -4.13 -14.72
C ILE A 112 -3.87 -5.39 -15.52
N GLU A 113 -3.12 -5.59 -16.58
CA GLU A 113 -3.17 -6.83 -17.34
C GLU A 113 -2.60 -7.99 -16.51
N LYS A 114 -3.30 -9.13 -16.52
CA LYS A 114 -2.93 -10.32 -15.75
C LYS A 114 -1.51 -10.84 -16.08
N SER A 115 -1.08 -10.71 -17.32
CA SER A 115 0.27 -11.03 -17.78
C SER A 115 1.33 -10.17 -17.08
N LEU A 116 1.08 -8.86 -16.94
CA LEU A 116 1.97 -7.93 -16.23
C LEU A 116 2.07 -8.26 -14.74
N ASN A 117 0.94 -8.61 -14.10
CA ASN A 117 0.91 -8.97 -12.69
C ASN A 117 1.75 -10.22 -12.36
N ASN A 118 1.94 -11.11 -13.34
CA ASN A 118 2.73 -12.32 -13.20
C ASN A 118 4.21 -12.16 -13.54
N THR A 119 4.64 -11.02 -14.05
CA THR A 119 6.06 -10.82 -14.39
C THR A 119 6.92 -10.71 -13.13
N LYS A 120 8.13 -11.29 -13.17
CA LYS A 120 9.10 -11.20 -12.06
C LYS A 120 9.45 -9.76 -11.73
N VAL A 121 9.50 -8.88 -12.74
CA VAL A 121 9.77 -7.45 -12.62
C VAL A 121 8.75 -6.80 -11.69
N PHE A 122 7.45 -7.04 -11.92
CA PHE A 122 6.39 -6.46 -11.11
C PHE A 122 6.36 -6.99 -9.67
N LYS A 123 6.92 -8.20 -9.43
CA LYS A 123 6.93 -8.85 -8.10
C LYS A 123 8.20 -8.60 -7.29
N HIS A 124 9.35 -8.40 -7.93
CA HIS A 124 10.66 -8.47 -7.26
C HIS A 124 11.45 -7.17 -7.19
N GLU A 125 11.29 -6.23 -8.14
CA GLU A 125 12.07 -4.99 -8.12
C GLU A 125 11.63 -3.99 -7.03
N TRP A 126 10.47 -4.20 -6.43
CA TRP A 126 9.87 -3.30 -5.44
C TRP A 126 9.80 -3.95 -4.05
N SER A 127 10.86 -4.67 -3.70
CA SER A 127 11.08 -5.09 -2.32
C SER A 127 11.29 -3.86 -1.43
N PHE A 128 10.93 -4.02 -0.17
CA PHE A 128 11.13 -2.97 0.82
C PHE A 128 12.61 -2.56 0.87
N ASN A 129 12.87 -1.27 0.68
CA ASN A 129 14.21 -0.70 0.77
C ASN A 129 14.35 0.02 2.12
N TYR A 130 15.22 -0.48 2.97
CA TYR A 130 15.48 0.08 4.30
C TYR A 130 16.16 1.44 4.26
N ASP A 131 17.07 1.62 3.32
CA ASP A 131 17.85 2.85 3.20
C ASP A 131 17.02 3.98 2.60
N ASN A 132 15.92 3.62 1.92
CA ASN A 132 15.00 4.57 1.32
C ASN A 132 13.56 4.10 1.44
N ILE A 133 12.97 4.33 2.62
CA ILE A 133 11.58 3.93 2.91
C ILE A 133 10.56 4.60 1.98
N GLU A 134 10.85 5.82 1.51
CA GLU A 134 9.97 6.54 0.58
C GLU A 134 9.84 5.82 -0.76
N SER A 135 10.82 4.99 -1.13
CA SER A 135 10.72 4.15 -2.33
C SER A 135 9.52 3.21 -2.31
N CYS A 136 9.04 2.83 -1.12
CA CYS A 136 7.88 1.96 -0.97
C CYS A 136 6.60 2.54 -1.58
N ILE A 137 6.47 3.87 -1.58
CA ILE A 137 5.29 4.57 -2.10
C ILE A 137 5.50 5.16 -3.50
N ASN A 138 6.66 4.93 -4.14
CA ASN A 138 6.96 5.39 -5.51
C ASN A 138 6.41 4.42 -6.55
N TRP A 139 5.09 4.17 -6.50
CA TRP A 139 4.43 3.23 -7.39
C TRP A 139 4.40 3.69 -8.86
N ASP A 140 4.61 4.97 -9.12
CA ASP A 140 4.82 5.52 -10.47
C ASP A 140 6.04 4.87 -11.13
N LYS A 141 7.16 4.75 -10.40
CA LYS A 141 8.38 4.10 -10.91
C LYS A 141 8.15 2.63 -11.23
N LYS A 142 7.28 1.96 -10.47
CA LYS A 142 6.88 0.58 -10.75
C LYS A 142 6.18 0.48 -12.11
N LEU A 143 5.27 1.37 -12.43
CA LEU A 143 4.57 1.39 -13.71
C LEU A 143 5.52 1.77 -14.86
N GLU A 144 6.35 2.79 -14.65
CA GLU A 144 7.35 3.23 -15.63
C GLU A 144 8.34 2.11 -16.00
N SER A 145 8.77 1.28 -15.02
CA SER A 145 9.71 0.17 -15.25
C SER A 145 9.19 -0.92 -16.20
N VAL A 146 7.87 -1.02 -16.33
CA VAL A 146 7.22 -1.93 -17.30
C VAL A 146 6.69 -1.20 -18.54
N GLY A 147 7.14 0.05 -18.76
CA GLY A 147 6.80 0.84 -19.94
C GLY A 147 5.46 1.57 -19.86
N ILE A 148 4.78 1.57 -18.70
CA ILE A 148 3.53 2.27 -18.50
C ILE A 148 3.84 3.68 -17.99
N THR A 149 3.85 4.66 -18.89
CA THR A 149 4.15 6.06 -18.58
C THR A 149 2.91 6.94 -18.52
N GLU A 150 1.78 6.46 -19.04
CA GLU A 150 0.49 7.16 -19.08
C GLU A 150 -0.65 6.21 -18.73
N LEU A 151 -1.68 6.73 -18.10
CA LEU A 151 -2.95 6.05 -17.84
C LEU A 151 -4.10 6.83 -18.46
N ILE A 152 -5.20 6.13 -18.76
CA ILE A 152 -6.42 6.73 -19.29
C ILE A 152 -7.35 7.04 -18.11
N CYS A 153 -7.73 8.31 -17.97
CA CYS A 153 -8.74 8.71 -16.99
C CYS A 153 -10.10 8.08 -17.37
N ASP A 154 -10.70 7.32 -16.45
CA ASP A 154 -11.95 6.59 -16.69
C ASP A 154 -13.10 7.53 -17.06
N LYS A 155 -13.09 8.75 -16.51
CA LYS A 155 -14.14 9.75 -16.72
C LYS A 155 -13.97 10.56 -18.02
N THR A 156 -12.78 11.10 -18.27
CA THR A 156 -12.52 12.01 -19.40
C THR A 156 -12.01 11.31 -20.64
N LYS A 157 -11.56 10.07 -20.51
CA LYS A 157 -10.88 9.27 -21.55
C LYS A 157 -9.58 9.89 -22.07
N GLN A 158 -9.04 10.87 -21.37
CA GLN A 158 -7.76 11.49 -21.69
C GLN A 158 -6.59 10.71 -21.09
N LYS A 159 -5.46 10.70 -21.78
CA LYS A 159 -4.19 10.19 -21.28
C LYS A 159 -3.60 11.18 -20.29
N VAL A 160 -3.15 10.65 -19.15
CA VAL A 160 -2.53 11.42 -18.07
C VAL A 160 -1.22 10.75 -17.69
N PRO A 161 -0.11 11.50 -17.60
CA PRO A 161 1.17 10.96 -17.17
C PRO A 161 1.08 10.33 -15.77
N VAL A 162 1.69 9.16 -15.60
CA VAL A 162 1.72 8.42 -14.32
C VAL A 162 2.34 9.28 -13.21
N SER A 163 3.39 10.04 -13.52
CA SER A 163 4.03 10.96 -12.58
C SER A 163 3.06 12.02 -12.04
N LYS A 164 2.20 12.57 -12.92
CA LYS A 164 1.19 13.56 -12.52
C LYS A 164 0.12 12.95 -11.62
N ILE A 165 -0.34 11.74 -11.94
CA ILE A 165 -1.31 11.02 -11.10
C ILE A 165 -0.72 10.73 -9.73
N LYS A 166 0.57 10.36 -9.68
CA LYS A 166 1.29 10.11 -8.43
C LYS A 166 1.42 11.38 -7.58
N GLU A 167 1.75 12.49 -8.20
CA GLU A 167 1.83 13.80 -7.52
C GLU A 167 0.48 14.17 -6.90
N ASP A 168 -0.61 14.12 -7.67
CA ASP A 168 -1.95 14.44 -7.20
C ASP A 168 -2.41 13.49 -6.08
N TRP A 169 -2.08 12.19 -6.20
CA TRP A 169 -2.32 11.22 -5.13
C TRP A 169 -1.54 11.57 -3.86
N TYR A 170 -0.24 11.92 -3.99
CA TYR A 170 0.60 12.26 -2.84
C TYR A 170 0.07 13.50 -2.14
N GLU A 171 -0.19 14.58 -2.88
CA GLU A 171 -0.73 15.83 -2.31
C GLU A 171 -2.07 15.61 -1.58
N SER A 172 -2.91 14.73 -2.12
CA SER A 172 -4.22 14.40 -1.51
C SER A 172 -4.12 13.53 -0.26
N ASN A 173 -2.99 12.87 -0.02
CA ASN A 173 -2.84 11.87 1.04
C ASN A 173 -1.68 12.15 2.01
N LYS A 174 -0.85 13.16 1.77
CA LYS A 174 0.40 13.42 2.52
C LYS A 174 0.22 13.55 4.03
N GLU A 175 -0.94 13.97 4.51
CA GLU A 175 -1.24 14.05 5.95
C GLU A 175 -1.38 12.66 6.60
N TYR A 176 -1.66 11.61 5.80
CA TYR A 176 -1.83 10.23 6.26
C TYR A 176 -0.60 9.35 5.98
N LEU A 177 0.41 9.89 5.32
CA LEU A 177 1.67 9.27 4.95
C LEU A 177 2.83 9.82 5.82
#